data_48151807346379a83bb7924e59d01d40
#
_entry.id   48151807346379a83bb7924e59d01d40
#
_cell.length_a   1.000
_cell.length_b   1.000
_cell.length_c   1.000
_cell.angle_alpha   90.00
_cell.angle_beta   90.00
_cell.angle_gamma   90.00
#
_symmetry.space_group_name_H-M   'P 1'
#
loop_
_entity.id
_entity.type
_entity.pdbx_description
1 polymer ?
#
loop_
_entity_poly.entity_id
_entity_poly.type
_entity_poly.pdbx_seq_one_letter_code
_entity_poly.pdbx_strand_id
1 'polypeptide(L)'
;MQDAVTTLIRNYDITGRYLDRDAMDQLQSYFASGTARVTAASIINGNAAAIVKEAGRQLFDEQPELIRPSGNAYTTRRYSACLRDLDYYLRYATYAIVAGDTYVLDERVLQGLRE
;
A
#
# COMPACT_ATOMS: atom_id res chain seq x y z
N MET A 1 4.24 0.36 13.00
CA MET A 1 3.12 0.38 12.04
C MET A 1 1.85 0.77 12.76
N GLN A 2 1.02 1.60 12.14
CA GLN A 2 -0.27 1.98 12.72
C GLN A 2 -1.41 1.37 11.92
N ASP A 3 -2.51 1.08 12.62
CA ASP A 3 -3.77 0.62 12.05
C ASP A 3 -4.87 1.64 12.32
N ALA A 4 -6.08 1.38 11.80
CA ALA A 4 -7.21 2.30 11.95
C ALA A 4 -7.58 2.53 13.42
N VAL A 5 -7.48 1.51 14.26
CA VAL A 5 -7.79 1.62 15.71
C VAL A 5 -6.77 2.50 16.40
N THR A 6 -5.50 2.22 16.20
CA THR A 6 -4.40 2.98 16.81
C THR A 6 -4.44 4.46 16.40
N THR A 7 -4.65 4.73 15.13
CA THR A 7 -4.73 6.08 14.60
C THR A 7 -5.92 6.84 15.20
N LEU A 8 -7.07 6.22 15.26
CA LEU A 8 -8.26 6.84 15.85
C LEU A 8 -8.06 7.18 17.33
N ILE A 9 -7.59 6.22 18.11
CA ILE A 9 -7.35 6.40 19.54
C ILE A 9 -6.33 7.49 19.79
N ARG A 10 -5.24 7.49 19.02
CA ARG A 10 -4.20 8.52 19.15
C ARG A 10 -4.75 9.92 18.94
N ASN A 11 -5.64 10.12 17.97
CA ASN A 11 -6.23 11.43 17.70
C ASN A 11 -7.08 11.91 18.88
N TYR A 12 -7.78 11.01 19.55
CA TYR A 12 -8.56 11.35 20.75
C TYR A 12 -7.66 11.55 21.96
N ASP A 13 -6.62 10.75 22.10
CA ASP A 13 -5.66 10.85 23.21
C ASP A 13 -4.92 12.20 23.19
N ILE A 14 -4.50 12.67 22.04
CA ILE A 14 -3.80 13.96 21.88
C ILE A 14 -4.65 15.11 22.43
N THR A 15 -5.96 15.05 22.24
CA THR A 15 -6.89 16.09 22.72
C THR A 15 -7.51 15.76 24.08
N GLY A 16 -7.12 14.66 24.70
CA GLY A 16 -7.60 14.26 26.04
C GLY A 16 -9.09 13.99 26.10
N ARG A 17 -9.66 13.43 25.02
CA ARG A 17 -11.10 13.18 24.93
C ARG A 17 -11.42 11.69 25.02
N TYR A 18 -12.58 11.38 25.60
CA TYR A 18 -13.16 10.06 25.48
C TYR A 18 -13.61 9.81 24.04
N LEU A 19 -13.65 8.55 23.65
CA LEU A 19 -14.20 8.17 22.34
C LEU A 19 -15.69 8.51 22.31
N ASP A 20 -16.07 9.35 21.37
CA ASP A 20 -17.45 9.78 21.22
C ASP A 20 -18.22 8.85 20.26
N ARG A 21 -19.45 9.21 19.93
CA ARG A 21 -20.31 8.40 19.08
C ARG A 21 -19.71 8.26 17.66
N ASP A 22 -19.14 9.32 17.13
CA ASP A 22 -18.51 9.28 15.81
C ASP A 22 -17.34 8.29 15.79
N ALA A 23 -16.51 8.31 16.83
CA ALA A 23 -15.42 7.36 16.98
C ALA A 23 -15.94 5.92 17.08
N MET A 24 -17.00 5.70 17.86
CA MET A 24 -17.59 4.35 18.00
C MET A 24 -18.15 3.85 16.67
N ASP A 25 -18.81 4.72 15.91
CA ASP A 25 -19.35 4.37 14.59
C ASP A 25 -18.20 4.00 13.62
N GLN A 26 -17.10 4.75 13.63
CA GLN A 26 -15.93 4.44 12.83
C GLN A 26 -15.31 3.10 13.21
N LEU A 27 -15.19 2.82 14.50
CA LEU A 27 -14.66 1.54 14.98
C LEU A 27 -15.56 0.37 14.56
N GLN A 28 -16.88 0.52 14.69
CA GLN A 28 -17.81 -0.51 14.27
C GLN A 28 -17.72 -0.79 12.78
N SER A 29 -17.64 0.26 11.96
CA SER A 29 -17.46 0.12 10.51
C SER A 29 -16.13 -0.59 10.18
N TYR A 30 -15.07 -0.23 10.87
CA TYR A 30 -13.77 -0.86 10.68
C TYR A 30 -13.82 -2.34 11.00
N PHE A 31 -14.38 -2.72 12.16
CA PHE A 31 -14.45 -4.12 12.54
C PHE A 31 -15.39 -4.91 11.61
N ALA A 32 -16.51 -4.30 11.19
CA ALA A 32 -17.43 -4.94 10.26
C ALA A 32 -16.80 -5.22 8.90
N SER A 33 -15.87 -4.39 8.45
CA SER A 33 -15.16 -4.56 7.17
C SER A 33 -13.96 -5.51 7.25
N GLY A 34 -13.67 -6.07 8.41
CA GLY A 34 -12.46 -6.87 8.65
C GLY A 34 -12.32 -8.05 7.70
N THR A 35 -13.35 -8.84 7.58
CA THR A 35 -13.33 -10.01 6.69
C THR A 35 -13.12 -9.60 5.22
N ALA A 36 -13.79 -8.56 4.77
CA ALA A 36 -13.65 -8.07 3.39
C ALA A 36 -12.22 -7.59 3.12
N ARG A 37 -11.60 -6.90 4.07
CA ARG A 37 -10.21 -6.42 3.93
C ARG A 37 -9.21 -7.57 3.88
N VAL A 38 -9.37 -8.55 4.75
CA VAL A 38 -8.52 -9.75 4.76
C VAL A 38 -8.71 -10.54 3.46
N THR A 39 -9.94 -10.70 3.01
CA THR A 39 -10.24 -11.38 1.74
C THR A 39 -9.58 -10.65 0.56
N ALA A 40 -9.69 -9.33 0.50
CA ALA A 40 -9.06 -8.54 -0.56
C ALA A 40 -7.54 -8.73 -0.56
N ALA A 41 -6.91 -8.63 0.60
CA ALA A 41 -5.46 -8.85 0.72
C ALA A 41 -5.07 -10.26 0.30
N SER A 42 -5.86 -11.27 0.68
CA SER A 42 -5.60 -12.67 0.29
C SER A 42 -5.68 -12.87 -1.23
N ILE A 43 -6.64 -12.24 -1.89
CA ILE A 43 -6.78 -12.30 -3.35
C ILE A 43 -5.57 -11.66 -4.02
N ILE A 44 -5.14 -10.51 -3.55
CA ILE A 44 -3.94 -9.83 -4.08
C ILE A 44 -2.71 -10.72 -3.87
N ASN A 45 -2.53 -11.25 -2.66
CA ASN A 45 -1.39 -12.13 -2.35
C ASN A 45 -1.34 -13.35 -3.27
N GLY A 46 -2.48 -13.96 -3.55
CA GLY A 46 -2.56 -15.13 -4.42
C GLY A 46 -2.26 -14.82 -5.89
N ASN A 47 -2.33 -13.56 -6.29
CA ASN A 47 -2.11 -13.11 -7.66
C ASN A 47 -0.94 -12.12 -7.78
N ALA A 48 -0.15 -11.95 -6.73
CA ALA A 48 0.85 -10.87 -6.65
C ALA A 48 1.85 -10.90 -7.82
N ALA A 49 2.39 -12.07 -8.16
CA ALA A 49 3.36 -12.19 -9.25
C ALA A 49 2.75 -11.77 -10.59
N ALA A 50 1.51 -12.18 -10.87
CA ALA A 50 0.81 -11.81 -12.08
C ALA A 50 0.50 -10.31 -12.12
N ILE A 51 0.10 -9.72 -11.00
CA ILE A 51 -0.20 -8.30 -10.88
C ILE A 51 1.07 -7.48 -11.16
N VAL A 52 2.20 -7.84 -10.55
CA VAL A 52 3.48 -7.15 -10.74
C VAL A 52 3.93 -7.24 -12.19
N LYS A 53 3.83 -8.42 -12.79
CA LYS A 53 4.20 -8.63 -14.19
C LYS A 53 3.36 -7.75 -15.12
N GLU A 54 2.05 -7.71 -14.91
CA GLU A 54 1.14 -6.90 -15.73
C GLU A 54 1.37 -5.41 -15.50
N ALA A 55 1.60 -4.98 -14.27
CA ALA A 55 1.91 -3.59 -13.96
C ALA A 55 3.20 -3.15 -14.65
N GLY A 56 4.23 -4.00 -14.64
CA GLY A 56 5.49 -3.74 -15.35
C GLY A 56 5.27 -3.62 -16.84
N ARG A 57 4.49 -4.53 -17.42
CA ARG A 57 4.16 -4.48 -18.85
C ARG A 57 3.48 -3.16 -19.22
N GLN A 58 2.48 -2.76 -18.45
CA GLN A 58 1.77 -1.49 -18.69
C GLN A 58 2.69 -0.28 -18.54
N LEU A 59 3.54 -0.28 -17.53
CA LEU A 59 4.49 0.80 -17.30
C LEU A 59 5.41 1.00 -18.51
N PHE A 60 5.98 -0.09 -19.01
CA PHE A 60 6.93 -0.01 -20.14
C PHE A 60 6.24 0.22 -21.48
N ASP A 61 4.96 -0.14 -21.62
CA ASP A 61 4.16 0.21 -22.78
C ASP A 61 3.85 1.73 -22.81
N GLU A 62 3.54 2.31 -21.64
CA GLU A 62 3.20 3.71 -21.52
C GLU A 62 4.43 4.62 -21.51
N GLN A 63 5.55 4.11 -21.00
CA GLN A 63 6.81 4.84 -20.90
C GLN A 63 7.96 4.01 -21.46
N PRO A 64 7.99 3.79 -22.79
CA PRO A 64 9.00 2.93 -23.41
C PRO A 64 10.43 3.47 -23.27
N GLU A 65 10.61 4.75 -22.99
CA GLU A 65 11.91 5.34 -22.73
C GLU A 65 12.64 4.71 -21.52
N LEU A 66 11.92 4.10 -20.60
CA LEU A 66 12.52 3.46 -19.43
C LEU A 66 13.38 2.25 -19.80
N ILE A 67 13.04 1.54 -20.89
CA ILE A 67 13.75 0.35 -21.34
C ILE A 67 14.63 0.61 -22.56
N ARG A 68 14.76 1.87 -22.99
CA ARG A 68 15.68 2.29 -24.04
C ARG A 68 17.04 2.64 -23.43
N PRO A 69 18.11 2.75 -24.26
CA PRO A 69 19.41 3.21 -23.77
C PRO A 69 19.26 4.51 -22.97
N SER A 70 19.94 4.59 -21.82
CA SER A 70 19.87 5.67 -20.84
C SER A 70 18.61 5.66 -19.98
N GLY A 71 17.66 4.76 -20.20
CA GLY A 71 16.48 4.62 -19.36
C GLY A 71 16.78 3.91 -18.04
N ASN A 72 15.95 4.17 -17.01
CA ASN A 72 16.13 3.62 -15.67
C ASN A 72 15.96 2.10 -15.59
N ALA A 73 15.33 1.46 -16.59
CA ALA A 73 15.12 0.02 -16.65
C ALA A 73 15.81 -0.63 -17.85
N TYR A 74 16.82 0.05 -18.45
CA TYR A 74 17.45 -0.42 -19.70
C TYR A 74 18.26 -1.72 -19.51
N THR A 75 19.02 -1.84 -18.42
CA THR A 75 19.79 -3.05 -18.18
C THR A 75 18.92 -4.12 -17.50
N THR A 76 19.26 -5.40 -17.68
CA THR A 76 18.58 -6.50 -17.00
C THR A 76 18.53 -6.28 -15.48
N ARG A 77 19.62 -5.80 -14.90
CA ARG A 77 19.69 -5.51 -13.47
C ARG A 77 18.70 -4.42 -13.07
N ARG A 78 18.63 -3.34 -13.82
CA ARG A 78 17.71 -2.22 -13.55
C ARG A 78 16.26 -2.62 -13.79
N TYR A 79 16.02 -3.41 -14.83
CA TYR A 79 14.70 -3.93 -15.11
C TYR A 79 14.18 -4.80 -13.95
N SER A 80 15.01 -5.73 -13.47
CA SER A 80 14.66 -6.59 -12.32
C SER A 80 14.45 -5.77 -11.07
N ALA A 81 15.25 -4.73 -10.83
CA ALA A 81 15.09 -3.84 -9.68
C ALA A 81 13.76 -3.08 -9.75
N CYS A 82 13.35 -2.64 -10.94
CA CYS A 82 12.06 -1.97 -11.13
C CYS A 82 10.89 -2.89 -10.80
N LEU A 83 10.92 -4.15 -11.27
CA LEU A 83 9.89 -5.14 -10.93
C LEU A 83 9.87 -5.44 -9.43
N ARG A 84 11.03 -5.51 -8.79
CA ARG A 84 11.11 -5.71 -7.34
C ARG A 84 10.49 -4.54 -6.58
N ASP A 85 10.67 -3.32 -7.06
CA ASP A 85 10.06 -2.14 -6.45
C ASP A 85 8.53 -2.18 -6.58
N LEU A 86 8.00 -2.59 -7.73
CA LEU A 86 6.57 -2.77 -7.92
C LEU A 86 6.01 -3.82 -6.96
N ASP A 87 6.73 -4.92 -6.77
CA ASP A 87 6.35 -5.95 -5.79
C ASP A 87 6.36 -5.41 -4.37
N TYR A 88 7.37 -4.62 -4.02
CA TYR A 88 7.46 -3.96 -2.73
C TYR A 88 6.24 -3.06 -2.49
N TYR A 89 5.88 -2.22 -3.46
CA TYR A 89 4.73 -1.33 -3.34
C TYR A 89 3.43 -2.10 -3.18
N LEU A 90 3.25 -3.17 -3.96
CA LEU A 90 2.05 -4.00 -3.86
C LEU A 90 1.94 -4.66 -2.49
N ARG A 91 3.05 -5.16 -1.96
CA ARG A 91 3.08 -5.79 -0.64
C ARG A 91 2.65 -4.80 0.44
N TYR A 92 3.19 -3.58 0.42
CA TYR A 92 2.80 -2.56 1.40
C TYR A 92 1.36 -2.08 1.21
N ALA A 93 0.83 -2.10 -0.02
CA ALA A 93 -0.58 -1.84 -0.26
C ALA A 93 -1.46 -2.90 0.44
N THR A 94 -1.07 -4.18 0.42
CA THR A 94 -1.83 -5.21 1.13
C THR A 94 -1.79 -5.01 2.65
N TYR A 95 -0.64 -4.59 3.19
CA TYR A 95 -0.54 -4.25 4.60
C TYR A 95 -1.49 -3.11 4.98
N ALA A 96 -1.57 -2.07 4.16
CA ALA A 96 -2.47 -0.95 4.38
C ALA A 96 -3.94 -1.38 4.33
N ILE A 97 -4.31 -2.27 3.42
CA ILE A 97 -5.67 -2.82 3.32
C ILE A 97 -6.03 -3.55 4.62
N VAL A 98 -5.16 -4.42 5.10
CA VAL A 98 -5.40 -5.18 6.34
C VAL A 98 -5.47 -4.26 7.55
N ALA A 99 -4.56 -3.31 7.64
CA ALA A 99 -4.52 -2.34 8.74
C ALA A 99 -5.68 -1.34 8.69
N GLY A 100 -6.27 -1.12 7.52
CA GLY A 100 -7.31 -0.11 7.32
C GLY A 100 -6.80 1.31 7.50
N ASP A 101 -5.51 1.54 7.26
CA ASP A 101 -4.85 2.83 7.46
C ASP A 101 -3.72 2.98 6.45
N THR A 102 -3.53 4.20 5.95
CA THR A 102 -2.50 4.50 4.96
C THR A 102 -1.13 4.77 5.56
N TYR A 103 -0.98 4.74 6.87
CA TYR A 103 0.27 5.11 7.56
C TYR A 103 1.48 4.33 7.02
N VAL A 104 1.33 3.04 6.80
CA VAL A 104 2.42 2.20 6.30
C VAL A 104 2.84 2.61 4.88
N LEU A 105 1.90 3.05 4.06
CA LEU A 105 2.22 3.58 2.73
C LEU A 105 2.93 4.91 2.83
N ASP A 106 2.45 5.81 3.68
CA ASP A 106 3.06 7.12 3.88
C ASP A 106 4.48 6.97 4.41
N GLU A 107 4.69 6.08 5.38
CA GLU A 107 6.00 5.88 6.00
C GLU A 107 7.00 5.18 5.09
N ARG A 108 6.57 4.12 4.39
CA ARG A 108 7.48 3.20 3.71
C ARG A 108 7.60 3.42 2.21
N VAL A 109 6.56 3.94 1.56
CA VAL A 109 6.50 4.06 0.11
C VAL A 109 6.50 5.52 -0.32
N LEU A 110 5.49 6.28 0.11
CA LEU A 110 5.27 7.63 -0.39
C LEU A 110 6.35 8.61 0.08
N GLN A 111 6.91 8.41 1.26
CA GLN A 111 7.99 9.26 1.76
C GLN A 111 9.22 9.18 0.85
N GLY A 112 9.61 7.97 0.47
CA GLY A 112 10.73 7.77 -0.45
C GLY A 112 10.51 8.41 -1.82
N LEU A 113 9.26 8.43 -2.28
CA LEU A 113 8.91 9.04 -3.57
C LEU A 113 8.89 10.58 -3.51
N ARG A 114 8.72 11.16 -2.33
CA ARG A 114 8.73 12.62 -2.14
C ARG A 114 10.15 13.20 -2.05
N GLU A 115 11.10 12.37 -1.70
CA GLU A 115 12.52 12.73 -1.62
C GLU A 115 13.20 12.61 -2.99
#